data_0361bb53272a95155fe5d0eb452c5912
#
_entry.id   0361bb53272a95155fe5d0eb452c5912
#
_cell.length_a   1.000
_cell.length_b   1.000
_cell.length_c   1.000
_cell.angle_alpha   90.00
_cell.angle_beta   90.00
_cell.angle_gamma   90.00
#
_symmetry.space_group_name_H-M   'P 1'
#
loop_
_entity.id
_entity.type
_entity.pdbx_description
1 polymer ?
#
loop_
_entity_poly.entity_id
_entity_poly.type
_entity_poly.pdbx_seq_one_letter_code
_entity_poly.pdbx_strand_id
1 'polypeptide(L)'
;MILKLNSYVGNARRAMTIIGFIAWSAAMILVGSVSGELGISPLQAATASTLVRLDRDRLAGKNLGEYEPYDPESGDLMARGHEFFYSEDGNFGLGVWESKPGKTTYVDLEYDEMMYVLDGILVMTDEHGNVDKVGPGEGLVLPTGWNGTLAVSEGGVRKIWVTYMGNKK
;
A
#
# COMPACT_ATOMS: atom_id res chain seq x y z
N MET A 1 -15.89 -36.74 -32.03
CA MET A 1 -14.60 -36.09 -31.69
C MET A 1 -14.93 -34.91 -30.80
N ILE A 2 -14.88 -35.14 -29.48
CA ILE A 2 -15.36 -34.22 -28.44
C ILE A 2 -14.13 -33.48 -27.90
N LEU A 3 -14.06 -32.18 -28.15
CA LEU A 3 -13.04 -31.31 -27.57
C LEU A 3 -13.50 -30.87 -26.18
N LYS A 4 -12.72 -31.28 -25.18
CA LYS A 4 -12.85 -30.87 -23.80
C LYS A 4 -12.51 -29.39 -23.64
N LEU A 5 -13.50 -28.59 -23.21
CA LEU A 5 -13.23 -27.29 -22.61
C LEU A 5 -12.61 -27.51 -21.23
N ASN A 6 -11.39 -27.08 -21.09
CA ASN A 6 -10.69 -27.08 -19.81
C ASN A 6 -11.08 -25.79 -19.08
N SER A 7 -11.82 -25.95 -17.97
CA SER A 7 -12.17 -24.87 -17.06
C SER A 7 -10.93 -24.43 -16.29
N TYR A 8 -10.43 -23.26 -16.61
CA TYR A 8 -9.47 -22.56 -15.75
C TYR A 8 -10.24 -21.69 -14.75
N VAL A 9 -10.64 -22.31 -13.65
CA VAL A 9 -10.99 -21.57 -12.42
C VAL A 9 -9.73 -21.54 -11.57
N GLY A 10 -8.90 -20.54 -11.84
CA GLY A 10 -7.76 -20.22 -11.00
C GLY A 10 -8.22 -19.41 -9.80
N ASN A 11 -8.16 -19.98 -8.61
CA ASN A 11 -8.34 -19.31 -7.34
C ASN A 11 -7.28 -18.20 -7.18
N ALA A 12 -7.64 -16.98 -7.50
CA ALA A 12 -6.84 -15.82 -7.13
C ALA A 12 -7.18 -15.35 -5.71
N ARG A 13 -6.90 -16.21 -4.73
CA ARG A 13 -6.67 -15.76 -3.35
C ARG A 13 -5.18 -15.50 -3.22
N ARG A 14 -4.72 -14.39 -3.70
CA ARG A 14 -3.37 -13.93 -3.40
C ARG A 14 -3.47 -12.63 -2.62
N ALA A 15 -3.26 -12.78 -1.32
CA ALA A 15 -2.94 -11.67 -0.44
C ALA A 15 -1.81 -10.84 -1.08
N MET A 16 -2.04 -9.54 -1.21
CA MET A 16 -1.00 -8.56 -1.46
C MET A 16 0.10 -8.82 -0.43
N THR A 17 1.24 -9.31 -0.90
CA THR A 17 2.41 -9.44 -0.03
C THR A 17 2.91 -8.03 0.21
N ILE A 18 2.37 -7.41 1.25
CA ILE A 18 2.98 -6.22 1.85
C ILE A 18 4.33 -6.72 2.35
N ILE A 19 5.42 -6.30 1.71
CA ILE A 19 6.76 -6.56 2.20
C ILE A 19 6.93 -5.77 3.48
N GLY A 20 6.44 -6.35 4.58
CA GLY A 20 6.70 -5.88 5.91
C GLY A 20 8.13 -6.23 6.27
N PHE A 21 9.02 -5.27 6.39
CA PHE A 21 10.27 -5.44 7.09
C PHE A 21 9.97 -5.71 8.56
N ILE A 22 9.94 -6.99 8.96
CA ILE A 22 9.89 -7.38 10.36
C ILE A 22 11.30 -7.19 10.92
N ALA A 23 11.49 -6.11 11.64
CA ALA A 23 12.65 -5.95 12.50
C ALA A 23 12.51 -6.89 13.71
N TRP A 24 13.32 -7.92 13.75
CA TRP A 24 13.50 -8.78 14.92
C TRP A 24 14.06 -7.98 16.09
N SER A 25 13.33 -8.00 17.21
CA SER A 25 13.91 -7.75 18.52
C SER A 25 13.22 -8.66 19.54
N ALA A 26 13.76 -9.88 19.69
CA ALA A 26 13.44 -10.74 20.81
C ALA A 26 14.35 -10.35 21.99
N ALA A 27 13.78 -9.75 23.03
CA ALA A 27 14.41 -9.66 24.34
C ALA A 27 13.59 -10.51 25.31
N MET A 28 14.03 -11.74 25.53
CA MET A 28 13.60 -12.55 26.68
C MET A 28 14.23 -11.98 27.93
N ILE A 29 13.41 -11.55 28.88
CA ILE A 29 13.84 -11.44 30.27
C ILE A 29 12.95 -12.35 31.10
N LEU A 30 13.53 -13.48 31.51
CA LEU A 30 12.99 -14.37 32.54
C LEU A 30 13.40 -13.75 33.90
N VAL A 31 12.45 -13.38 34.74
CA VAL A 31 12.69 -13.22 36.18
C VAL A 31 11.49 -13.78 36.94
N GLY A 32 11.85 -14.58 37.90
CA GLY A 32 11.07 -15.51 38.67
C GLY A 32 9.94 -14.98 39.52
N SER A 33 9.11 -15.94 39.86
CA SER A 33 7.98 -15.95 40.77
C SER A 33 8.24 -15.37 42.14
N VAL A 34 7.33 -14.47 42.56
CA VAL A 34 6.95 -14.33 43.99
C VAL A 34 5.44 -14.12 44.05
N SER A 35 4.78 -15.02 44.74
CA SER A 35 3.36 -15.04 45.03
C SER A 35 2.98 -13.89 45.97
N GLY A 36 1.95 -13.13 45.62
CA GLY A 36 1.33 -12.14 46.49
C GLY A 36 0.10 -11.58 45.81
N GLU A 37 -1.07 -12.15 46.13
CA GLU A 37 -2.36 -11.59 45.73
C GLU A 37 -2.57 -10.20 46.34
N LEU A 38 -2.47 -9.18 45.54
CA LEU A 38 -3.18 -7.92 45.72
C LEU A 38 -3.72 -7.55 44.35
N GLY A 39 -5.07 -7.65 44.22
CA GLY A 39 -5.81 -7.30 43.02
C GLY A 39 -5.68 -5.83 42.65
N ILE A 40 -4.59 -5.51 41.99
CA ILE A 40 -4.43 -4.26 41.25
C ILE A 40 -4.54 -4.66 39.78
N SER A 41 -5.74 -4.40 39.20
CA SER A 41 -5.86 -4.43 37.73
C SER A 41 -4.72 -3.60 37.17
N PRO A 42 -3.94 -4.14 36.19
CA PRO A 42 -2.96 -3.32 35.52
C PRO A 42 -3.72 -2.16 34.91
N LEU A 43 -3.40 -0.94 35.37
CA LEU A 43 -3.84 0.28 34.72
C LEU A 43 -3.31 0.14 33.29
N GLN A 44 -4.19 -0.15 32.35
CA GLN A 44 -3.84 -0.23 30.95
C GLN A 44 -3.43 1.20 30.57
N ALA A 45 -2.12 1.44 30.50
CA ALA A 45 -1.59 2.72 30.10
C ALA A 45 -2.22 2.99 28.72
N ALA A 46 -3.12 3.96 28.65
CA ALA A 46 -3.66 4.43 27.41
C ALA A 46 -2.45 4.81 26.54
N THR A 47 -2.24 4.10 25.44
CA THR A 47 -1.20 4.42 24.48
C THR A 47 -1.54 5.82 23.98
N ALA A 48 -0.71 6.80 24.36
CA ALA A 48 -0.93 8.18 23.97
C ALA A 48 -0.89 8.23 22.43
N SER A 49 -1.99 8.69 21.81
CA SER A 49 -2.04 8.89 20.37
C SER A 49 -1.02 9.95 19.99
N THR A 50 0.00 9.56 19.23
CA THR A 50 1.07 10.44 18.78
C THR A 50 0.76 10.93 17.37
N LEU A 51 0.91 12.23 17.14
CA LEU A 51 0.76 12.82 15.81
C LEU A 51 1.84 12.26 14.87
N VAL A 52 1.45 11.77 13.71
CA VAL A 52 2.36 11.34 12.64
C VAL A 52 2.59 12.51 11.69
N ARG A 53 3.84 12.91 11.55
CA ARG A 53 4.25 13.94 10.60
C ARG A 53 4.72 13.29 9.30
N LEU A 54 4.24 13.78 8.16
CA LEU A 54 4.77 13.40 6.86
C LEU A 54 6.11 14.12 6.65
N ASP A 55 7.17 13.34 6.60
CA ASP A 55 8.55 13.85 6.51
C ASP A 55 8.80 14.53 5.16
N ARG A 56 9.32 15.75 5.20
CA ARG A 56 9.56 16.58 4.01
C ARG A 56 10.56 15.96 3.04
N ASP A 57 11.62 15.34 3.54
CA ASP A 57 12.66 14.76 2.68
C ASP A 57 12.14 13.50 1.99
N ARG A 58 11.34 12.69 2.68
CA ARG A 58 10.62 11.55 2.10
C ARG A 58 9.65 12.00 1.00
N LEU A 59 8.87 13.04 1.27
CA LEU A 59 7.95 13.61 0.26
C LEU A 59 8.70 14.20 -0.94
N ALA A 60 9.94 14.67 -0.74
CA ALA A 60 10.82 15.14 -1.81
C ALA A 60 11.58 14.00 -2.55
N GLY A 61 11.27 12.72 -2.27
CA GLY A 61 11.88 11.56 -2.93
C GLY A 61 13.21 11.10 -2.32
N LYS A 62 13.63 11.66 -1.16
CA LYS A 62 14.86 11.23 -0.48
C LYS A 62 14.59 10.06 0.46
N ASN A 63 15.58 9.18 0.59
CA ASN A 63 15.56 8.07 1.55
C ASN A 63 14.33 7.13 1.39
N LEU A 64 13.90 6.88 0.16
CA LEU A 64 12.78 5.98 -0.17
C LEU A 64 13.22 4.52 -0.35
N GLY A 65 14.51 4.22 -0.22
CA GLY A 65 15.06 2.89 -0.48
C GLY A 65 15.42 2.67 -1.96
N GLU A 66 15.71 1.42 -2.29
CA GLU A 66 16.01 1.00 -3.66
C GLU A 66 14.72 0.76 -4.45
N TYR A 67 14.83 0.81 -5.78
CA TYR A 67 13.72 0.46 -6.65
C TYR A 67 13.58 -1.05 -6.75
N GLU A 68 12.37 -1.55 -6.51
CA GLU A 68 12.01 -2.95 -6.62
C GLU A 68 10.82 -3.13 -7.59
N PRO A 69 10.62 -4.33 -8.18
CA PRO A 69 9.42 -4.62 -8.95
C PRO A 69 8.17 -4.40 -8.10
N TYR A 70 7.24 -3.58 -8.59
CA TYR A 70 6.01 -3.26 -7.85
C TYR A 70 5.03 -4.44 -7.85
N ASP A 71 4.71 -4.93 -9.04
CA ASP A 71 3.91 -6.14 -9.24
C ASP A 71 4.30 -6.77 -10.58
N PRO A 72 5.27 -7.70 -10.57
CA PRO A 72 5.81 -8.27 -11.81
C PRO A 72 4.83 -9.17 -12.56
N GLU A 73 3.72 -9.58 -11.93
CA GLU A 73 2.68 -10.38 -12.60
C GLU A 73 1.71 -9.49 -13.39
N SER A 74 1.53 -8.24 -12.99
CA SER A 74 0.59 -7.30 -13.61
C SER A 74 1.24 -6.19 -14.43
N GLY A 75 2.59 -6.04 -14.37
CA GLY A 75 3.30 -5.00 -15.11
C GLY A 75 4.80 -4.96 -14.90
N ASP A 76 5.39 -3.88 -15.38
CA ASP A 76 6.84 -3.66 -15.41
C ASP A 76 7.29 -2.47 -14.55
N LEU A 77 6.43 -1.96 -13.66
CA LEU A 77 6.78 -0.86 -12.77
C LEU A 77 7.90 -1.24 -11.81
N MET A 78 8.88 -0.36 -11.71
CA MET A 78 9.91 -0.38 -10.68
C MET A 78 9.64 0.77 -9.72
N ALA A 79 9.35 0.45 -8.46
CA ALA A 79 8.91 1.42 -7.48
C ALA A 79 9.70 1.35 -6.17
N ARG A 80 9.63 2.43 -5.42
CA ARG A 80 10.12 2.56 -4.05
C ARG A 80 9.20 3.46 -3.26
N GLY A 81 9.28 3.42 -1.94
CA GLY A 81 8.38 4.23 -1.14
C GLY A 81 8.67 4.23 0.35
N HIS A 82 7.82 4.94 1.08
CA HIS A 82 7.85 4.96 2.54
C HIS A 82 6.44 5.06 3.09
N GLU A 83 6.12 4.17 3.98
CA GLU A 83 4.87 4.16 4.73
C GLU A 83 5.01 5.10 5.94
N PHE A 84 4.11 6.07 6.04
CA PHE A 84 4.10 6.98 7.18
C PHE A 84 3.22 6.48 8.32
N PHE A 85 2.14 5.78 7.98
CA PHE A 85 1.16 5.33 8.95
C PHE A 85 0.32 4.18 8.43
N TYR A 86 -0.01 3.25 9.34
CA TYR A 86 -1.11 2.31 9.22
C TYR A 86 -1.92 2.34 10.52
N SER A 87 -3.26 2.23 10.40
CA SER A 87 -4.13 2.00 11.55
C SER A 87 -3.88 0.61 12.15
N GLU A 88 -4.17 0.44 13.46
CA GLU A 88 -3.97 -0.85 14.15
C GLU A 88 -4.78 -2.00 13.52
N ASP A 89 -5.96 -1.68 12.98
CA ASP A 89 -6.82 -2.63 12.27
C ASP A 89 -6.40 -2.89 10.82
N GLY A 90 -5.35 -2.18 10.33
CA GLY A 90 -4.86 -2.28 8.97
C GLY A 90 -5.79 -1.72 7.89
N ASN A 91 -6.92 -1.10 8.27
CA ASN A 91 -7.92 -0.64 7.32
C ASN A 91 -7.57 0.70 6.65
N PHE A 92 -6.71 1.49 7.29
CA PHE A 92 -6.27 2.77 6.76
C PHE A 92 -4.75 2.83 6.71
N GLY A 93 -4.22 3.22 5.56
CA GLY A 93 -2.79 3.40 5.37
C GLY A 93 -2.47 4.64 4.55
N LEU A 94 -1.28 5.20 4.75
CA LEU A 94 -0.79 6.29 3.91
C LEU A 94 0.73 6.28 3.80
N GLY A 95 1.22 6.74 2.66
CA GLY A 95 2.65 6.82 2.39
C GLY A 95 2.99 7.68 1.18
N VAL A 96 4.26 7.68 0.85
CA VAL A 96 4.79 8.22 -0.39
C VAL A 96 5.33 7.08 -1.25
N TRP A 97 5.08 7.17 -2.53
CA TRP A 97 5.48 6.19 -3.53
C TRP A 97 6.09 6.90 -4.73
N GLU A 98 7.16 6.33 -5.26
CA GLU A 98 7.86 6.83 -6.44
C GLU A 98 8.15 5.68 -7.39
N SER A 99 7.90 5.87 -8.68
CA SER A 99 8.14 4.86 -9.71
C SER A 99 8.91 5.42 -10.89
N LYS A 100 9.69 4.54 -11.50
CA LYS A 100 10.24 4.73 -12.85
C LYS A 100 9.13 4.59 -13.89
N PRO A 101 9.38 5.00 -15.17
CA PRO A 101 8.46 4.72 -16.27
C PRO A 101 8.13 3.24 -16.37
N GLY A 102 6.87 2.96 -16.69
CA GLY A 102 6.34 1.59 -16.78
C GLY A 102 4.83 1.59 -16.59
N LYS A 103 4.25 0.42 -16.41
CA LYS A 103 2.80 0.25 -16.20
C LYS A 103 2.50 -0.94 -15.30
N THR A 104 1.32 -0.92 -14.68
CA THR A 104 0.72 -2.05 -13.99
C THR A 104 -0.78 -2.09 -14.24
N THR A 105 -1.39 -3.26 -14.11
CA THR A 105 -2.82 -3.46 -14.31
C THR A 105 -3.47 -3.82 -12.98
N TYR A 106 -4.57 -3.15 -12.66
CA TYR A 106 -5.44 -3.47 -11.53
C TYR A 106 -6.65 -4.26 -12.01
N VAL A 107 -6.97 -5.32 -11.29
CA VAL A 107 -8.16 -6.13 -11.52
C VAL A 107 -8.88 -6.28 -10.19
N ASP A 108 -10.14 -5.80 -10.13
CA ASP A 108 -10.98 -5.87 -8.93
C ASP A 108 -10.25 -5.33 -7.69
N LEU A 109 -9.85 -4.05 -7.73
CA LEU A 109 -9.10 -3.40 -6.66
C LEU A 109 -9.80 -3.60 -5.31
N GLU A 110 -9.11 -4.19 -4.34
CA GLU A 110 -9.73 -4.63 -3.06
C GLU A 110 -9.98 -3.50 -2.04
N TYR A 111 -9.57 -2.26 -2.35
CA TYR A 111 -9.63 -1.09 -1.46
C TYR A 111 -9.89 0.19 -2.23
N ASP A 112 -10.31 1.22 -1.53
CA ASP A 112 -10.30 2.58 -2.08
C ASP A 112 -8.89 3.15 -1.98
N GLU A 113 -8.37 3.75 -3.06
CA GLU A 113 -7.07 4.43 -3.05
C GLU A 113 -7.20 5.87 -3.52
N MET A 114 -6.81 6.81 -2.68
CA MET A 114 -6.57 8.20 -3.08
C MET A 114 -5.10 8.37 -3.44
N MET A 115 -4.86 8.99 -4.58
CA MET A 115 -3.53 9.37 -5.06
C MET A 115 -3.46 10.89 -5.23
N TYR A 116 -2.36 11.49 -4.77
CA TYR A 116 -2.05 12.91 -4.98
C TYR A 116 -0.64 13.04 -5.53
N VAL A 117 -0.51 13.57 -6.75
CA VAL A 117 0.76 13.64 -7.46
C VAL A 117 1.60 14.80 -6.94
N LEU A 118 2.84 14.48 -6.55
CA LEU A 118 3.85 15.44 -6.09
C LEU A 118 4.79 15.85 -7.24
N ASP A 119 5.09 14.92 -8.15
CA ASP A 119 6.04 15.10 -9.24
C ASP A 119 5.77 14.08 -10.35
N GLY A 120 6.03 14.46 -11.62
CA GLY A 120 5.79 13.60 -12.77
C GLY A 120 4.33 13.54 -13.21
N ILE A 121 3.99 12.59 -14.08
CA ILE A 121 2.65 12.42 -14.64
C ILE A 121 2.22 10.95 -14.51
N LEU A 122 1.06 10.76 -13.92
CA LEU A 122 0.34 9.50 -13.81
C LEU A 122 -0.72 9.44 -14.91
N VAL A 123 -0.80 8.31 -15.60
CA VAL A 123 -1.81 8.06 -16.65
C VAL A 123 -2.64 6.87 -16.22
N MET A 124 -3.94 7.09 -16.02
CA MET A 124 -4.90 6.08 -15.66
C MET A 124 -5.78 5.76 -16.88
N THR A 125 -5.97 4.48 -17.16
CA THR A 125 -6.89 4.04 -18.23
C THR A 125 -7.84 3.02 -17.61
N ASP A 126 -9.14 3.32 -17.63
CA ASP A 126 -10.17 2.40 -17.13
C ASP A 126 -10.45 1.23 -18.11
N GLU A 127 -11.28 0.30 -17.68
CA GLU A 127 -11.70 -0.86 -18.49
C GLU A 127 -12.49 -0.49 -19.76
N HIS A 128 -13.01 0.75 -19.84
CA HIS A 128 -13.73 1.27 -21.01
C HIS A 128 -12.82 2.04 -21.96
N GLY A 129 -11.53 2.21 -21.60
CA GLY A 129 -10.54 2.93 -22.40
C GLY A 129 -10.55 4.44 -22.18
N ASN A 130 -11.27 4.96 -21.17
CA ASN A 130 -11.16 6.36 -20.79
C ASN A 130 -9.80 6.61 -20.14
N VAL A 131 -9.19 7.73 -20.50
CA VAL A 131 -7.83 8.08 -20.07
C VAL A 131 -7.84 9.36 -19.26
N ASP A 132 -7.36 9.27 -18.02
CA ASP A 132 -7.09 10.42 -17.16
C ASP A 132 -5.59 10.61 -16.98
N LYS A 133 -5.13 11.87 -17.08
CA LYS A 133 -3.75 12.27 -16.80
C LYS A 133 -3.74 13.18 -15.61
N VAL A 134 -2.92 12.82 -14.62
CA VAL A 134 -2.84 13.52 -13.33
C VAL A 134 -1.40 13.97 -13.12
N GLY A 135 -1.21 15.26 -12.96
CA GLY A 135 0.09 15.91 -12.75
C GLY A 135 0.26 16.47 -11.34
N PRO A 136 1.39 17.15 -11.08
CA PRO A 136 1.69 17.72 -9.76
C PRO A 136 0.60 18.67 -9.28
N GLY A 137 0.16 18.48 -8.04
CA GLY A 137 -0.93 19.27 -7.44
C GLY A 137 -2.33 18.74 -7.73
N GLU A 138 -2.45 17.68 -8.49
CA GLU A 138 -3.71 17.01 -8.81
C GLU A 138 -3.79 15.66 -8.12
N GLY A 139 -4.99 15.11 -8.00
CA GLY A 139 -5.23 13.80 -7.40
C GLY A 139 -6.48 13.14 -7.96
N LEU A 140 -6.61 11.85 -7.68
CA LEU A 140 -7.77 11.03 -8.03
C LEU A 140 -8.05 10.01 -6.93
N VAL A 141 -9.22 9.40 -7.02
CA VAL A 141 -9.62 8.26 -6.18
C VAL A 141 -9.97 7.08 -7.08
N LEU A 142 -9.35 5.94 -6.80
CA LEU A 142 -9.76 4.65 -7.35
C LEU A 142 -10.68 3.99 -6.33
N PRO A 143 -11.95 3.75 -6.65
CA PRO A 143 -12.85 3.03 -5.74
C PRO A 143 -12.54 1.53 -5.73
N THR A 144 -12.91 0.86 -4.66
CA THR A 144 -12.96 -0.61 -4.58
C THR A 144 -13.68 -1.19 -5.80
N GLY A 145 -13.14 -2.25 -6.38
CA GLY A 145 -13.67 -2.89 -7.60
C GLY A 145 -13.17 -2.25 -8.90
N TRP A 146 -12.33 -1.22 -8.83
CA TRP A 146 -11.81 -0.58 -10.05
C TRP A 146 -10.93 -1.52 -10.87
N ASN A 147 -11.12 -1.46 -12.20
CA ASN A 147 -10.33 -2.20 -13.18
C ASN A 147 -9.68 -1.22 -14.16
N GLY A 148 -8.40 -1.43 -14.46
CA GLY A 148 -7.72 -0.58 -15.42
C GLY A 148 -6.20 -0.65 -15.32
N THR A 149 -5.54 0.29 -15.94
CA THR A 149 -4.08 0.37 -16.02
C THR A 149 -3.60 1.70 -15.45
N LEU A 150 -2.58 1.62 -14.60
CA LEU A 150 -1.75 2.74 -14.17
C LEU A 150 -0.48 2.74 -15.00
N ALA A 151 -0.20 3.82 -15.70
CA ALA A 151 1.03 4.01 -16.44
C ALA A 151 1.78 5.26 -15.96
N VAL A 152 3.10 5.15 -15.93
CA VAL A 152 4.02 6.23 -15.55
C VAL A 152 4.80 6.64 -16.79
N SER A 153 4.71 7.92 -17.14
CA SER A 153 5.40 8.50 -18.28
C SER A 153 6.92 8.61 -18.09
N GLU A 154 7.65 8.97 -19.14
CA GLU A 154 9.06 9.31 -19.05
C GLU A 154 9.30 10.35 -17.95
N GLY A 155 10.34 10.15 -17.14
CA GLY A 155 10.66 10.97 -15.98
C GLY A 155 10.20 10.37 -14.65
N GLY A 156 9.32 9.36 -14.67
CA GLY A 156 8.79 8.76 -13.44
C GLY A 156 7.64 9.55 -12.83
N VAL A 157 7.16 9.11 -11.66
CA VAL A 157 6.13 9.80 -10.89
C VAL A 157 6.40 9.62 -9.40
N ARG A 158 6.07 10.63 -8.61
CA ARG A 158 6.01 10.54 -7.14
C ARG A 158 4.66 11.03 -6.66
N LYS A 159 4.02 10.22 -5.81
CA LYS A 159 2.68 10.50 -5.28
C LYS A 159 2.60 10.22 -3.78
N ILE A 160 1.69 10.91 -3.11
CA ILE A 160 1.12 10.43 -1.85
C ILE A 160 0.03 9.43 -2.21
N TRP A 161 -0.05 8.34 -1.47
CA TRP A 161 -1.16 7.40 -1.52
C TRP A 161 -1.82 7.30 -0.16
N VAL A 162 -3.13 7.12 -0.18
CA VAL A 162 -3.95 6.80 1.00
C VAL A 162 -4.85 5.65 0.62
N THR A 163 -4.84 4.58 1.40
CA THR A 163 -5.70 3.42 1.20
C THR A 163 -6.70 3.27 2.32
N TYR A 164 -7.90 2.80 1.97
CA TYR A 164 -8.94 2.43 2.92
C TYR A 164 -9.59 1.11 2.52
N MET A 165 -9.43 0.10 3.38
CA MET A 165 -9.91 -1.27 3.13
C MET A 165 -11.40 -1.48 3.42
N GLY A 166 -12.11 -0.44 3.86
CA GLY A 166 -13.48 -0.56 4.32
C GLY A 166 -13.61 -1.39 5.61
N ASN A 167 -14.83 -1.51 6.10
CA ASN A 167 -15.14 -2.47 7.16
C ASN A 167 -15.29 -3.86 6.51
N LYS A 168 -14.29 -4.71 6.63
CA LYS A 168 -14.44 -6.14 6.27
C LYS A 168 -15.56 -6.71 7.12
N LYS A 169 -16.71 -6.97 6.48
CA LYS A 169 -17.86 -7.63 7.12
C LYS A 169 -17.56 -9.11 7.31
#